data_696cb68b7656c9f3a6910c989b3c49a3
#
_entry.id   696cb68b7656c9f3a6910c989b3c49a3
#
_cell.length_a   1.000
_cell.length_b   1.000
_cell.length_c   1.000
_cell.angle_alpha   90.00
_cell.angle_beta   90.00
_cell.angle_gamma   90.00
#
_symmetry.space_group_name_H-M   'P 1'
#
loop_
_entity.id
_entity.type
_entity.pdbx_description
1 polymer ?
#
loop_
_entity_poly.entity_id
_entity_poly.type
_entity_poly.pdbx_seq_one_letter_code
_entity_poly.pdbx_strand_id
1 'polypeptide(L)'
;MNGEKFNSNRAPQAVGLYPHARKVGSLLFLSGVGPRKSGSKEIPGVKLNESGKIIEYDIATQCHSVFQNIRYILEDAGSSWDNIVDVQVFLTNMKDDFKVYNK
;
A
#
# COMPACT_ATOMS: atom_id res chain seq x y z
N MET A 1 6.80 -19.80 -13.93
CA MET A 1 7.89 -18.82 -13.96
C MET A 1 7.85 -17.98 -12.69
N ASN A 2 8.96 -17.80 -12.07
CA ASN A 2 9.03 -17.11 -10.79
C ASN A 2 10.06 -15.99 -10.87
N GLY A 3 9.60 -14.76 -10.85
CA GLY A 3 10.47 -13.63 -10.70
C GLY A 3 11.14 -13.61 -9.34
N GLU A 4 12.18 -12.83 -9.19
CA GLU A 4 12.83 -12.62 -7.91
C GLU A 4 11.89 -11.97 -6.92
N LYS A 5 11.83 -12.49 -5.70
CA LYS A 5 10.94 -12.02 -4.64
C LYS A 5 11.62 -10.96 -3.80
N PHE A 6 10.87 -9.93 -3.42
CA PHE A 6 11.33 -8.88 -2.51
C PHE A 6 10.33 -8.68 -1.39
N ASN A 7 10.86 -8.48 -0.18
CA ASN A 7 10.06 -8.16 0.99
C ASN A 7 10.68 -6.98 1.72
N SER A 8 9.84 -6.17 2.35
CA SER A 8 10.27 -5.02 3.13
C SER A 8 9.83 -5.20 4.57
N ASN A 9 10.75 -5.00 5.51
CA ASN A 9 10.44 -5.02 6.94
C ASN A 9 9.76 -3.73 7.40
N ARG A 10 9.79 -2.68 6.59
CA ARG A 10 9.19 -1.38 6.89
C ARG A 10 7.75 -1.27 6.42
N ALA A 11 7.34 -2.11 5.47
CA ALA A 11 5.96 -2.19 5.01
C ALA A 11 5.18 -3.21 5.83
N PRO A 12 3.84 -3.11 5.90
CA PRO A 12 3.03 -4.11 6.59
C PRO A 12 3.24 -5.50 6.00
N GLN A 13 3.27 -6.51 6.87
CA GLN A 13 3.37 -7.89 6.41
C GLN A 13 2.18 -8.24 5.52
N ALA A 14 2.44 -8.99 4.45
CA ALA A 14 1.38 -9.45 3.56
C ALA A 14 0.38 -10.34 4.31
N VAL A 15 -0.90 -10.20 3.97
CA VAL A 15 -1.97 -10.98 4.60
C VAL A 15 -2.11 -12.38 4.01
N GLY A 16 -1.29 -12.73 3.02
CA GLY A 16 -1.30 -14.04 2.38
C GLY A 16 0.11 -14.53 2.10
N LEU A 17 0.20 -15.65 1.40
CA LEU A 17 1.48 -16.29 1.10
C LEU A 17 2.07 -15.73 -0.21
N TYR A 18 2.35 -14.43 -0.21
CA TYR A 18 2.97 -13.77 -1.36
C TYR A 18 3.97 -12.72 -0.90
N PRO A 19 5.00 -12.42 -1.69
CA PRO A 19 5.97 -11.38 -1.34
C PRO A 19 5.39 -9.99 -1.59
N HIS A 20 6.05 -8.96 -1.05
CA HIS A 20 5.67 -7.57 -1.35
C HIS A 20 5.86 -7.22 -2.82
N ALA A 21 6.85 -7.82 -3.48
CA ALA A 21 7.12 -7.55 -4.89
C ALA A 21 7.82 -8.72 -5.56
N ARG A 22 7.70 -8.79 -6.90
CA ARG A 22 8.46 -9.72 -7.74
C ARG A 22 9.06 -8.97 -8.91
N LYS A 23 10.29 -9.30 -9.22
CA LYS A 23 10.98 -8.75 -10.39
C LYS A 23 10.86 -9.73 -11.54
N VAL A 24 10.39 -9.23 -12.69
CA VAL A 24 10.30 -10.01 -13.94
C VAL A 24 10.96 -9.20 -15.04
N GLY A 25 12.11 -9.65 -15.52
CA GLY A 25 12.92 -8.87 -16.46
C GLY A 25 13.37 -7.56 -15.83
N SER A 26 13.05 -6.45 -16.46
CA SER A 26 13.35 -5.11 -15.95
C SER A 26 12.20 -4.47 -15.18
N LEU A 27 11.10 -5.20 -15.00
CA LEU A 27 9.91 -4.68 -14.29
C LEU A 27 9.81 -5.26 -12.90
N LEU A 28 9.36 -4.42 -11.98
CA LEU A 28 9.07 -4.80 -10.60
C LEU A 28 7.55 -4.68 -10.39
N PHE A 29 6.91 -5.80 -10.08
CA PHE A 29 5.49 -5.85 -9.82
C PHE A 29 5.24 -5.92 -8.33
N LEU A 30 4.52 -4.93 -7.78
CA LEU A 30 4.15 -4.92 -6.38
C LEU A 30 2.80 -5.59 -6.20
N SER A 31 2.68 -6.36 -5.11
CA SER A 31 1.39 -6.86 -4.64
C SER A 31 0.52 -5.69 -4.17
N GLY A 32 -0.75 -5.94 -3.93
CA GLY A 32 -1.65 -4.91 -3.40
C GLY A 32 -1.11 -4.34 -2.09
N VAL A 33 -1.13 -3.01 -1.96
CA VAL A 33 -0.59 -2.32 -0.79
C VAL A 33 -1.71 -1.47 -0.17
N GLY A 34 -1.94 -1.69 1.11
CA GLY A 34 -2.93 -0.93 1.88
C GLY A 34 -2.27 0.08 2.82
N PRO A 35 -3.09 0.81 3.58
CA PRO A 35 -2.61 1.89 4.46
C PRO A 35 -2.13 1.43 5.84
N ARG A 36 -2.18 0.13 6.15
CA ARG A 36 -1.84 -0.40 7.46
C ARG A 36 -0.36 -0.13 7.80
N LYS A 37 -0.09 0.14 9.08
CA LYS A 37 1.30 0.29 9.55
C LYS A 37 1.96 -1.06 9.77
N SER A 38 3.26 -1.13 9.51
CA SER A 38 4.06 -2.32 9.77
C SER A 38 4.06 -2.65 11.26
N GLY A 39 3.92 -3.95 11.57
CA GLY A 39 3.94 -4.42 12.95
C GLY A 39 2.70 -4.09 13.76
N SER A 40 1.65 -3.58 13.14
CA SER A 40 0.45 -3.14 13.81
C SER A 40 -0.78 -3.45 12.96
N LYS A 41 -1.94 -3.51 13.61
CA LYS A 41 -3.23 -3.57 12.91
C LYS A 41 -3.81 -2.17 12.71
N GLU A 42 -3.11 -1.15 13.18
CA GLU A 42 -3.55 0.23 13.04
C GLU A 42 -3.55 0.67 11.58
N ILE A 43 -4.63 1.33 11.19
CA ILE A 43 -4.75 1.95 9.86
C ILE A 43 -4.82 3.46 10.08
N PRO A 44 -3.78 4.21 9.69
CA PRO A 44 -3.81 5.66 9.82
C PRO A 44 -5.02 6.27 9.11
N GLY A 45 -5.67 7.23 9.77
CA GLY A 45 -6.84 7.90 9.22
C GLY A 45 -8.14 7.13 9.37
N VAL A 46 -8.15 6.04 10.15
CA VAL A 46 -9.37 5.23 10.35
C VAL A 46 -9.68 5.14 11.84
N LYS A 47 -10.94 5.40 12.21
CA LYS A 47 -11.45 5.18 13.55
C LYS A 47 -12.46 4.05 13.53
N LEU A 48 -12.30 3.12 14.48
CA LEU A 48 -13.18 1.96 14.61
C LEU A 48 -14.02 2.11 15.89
N ASN A 49 -15.24 1.56 15.85
CA ASN A 49 -16.04 1.43 17.07
C ASN A 49 -15.65 0.15 17.82
N GLU A 50 -16.32 -0.11 18.94
CA GLU A 50 -16.04 -1.29 19.79
C GLU A 50 -16.23 -2.62 19.03
N SER A 51 -17.10 -2.63 18.02
CA SER A 51 -17.35 -3.81 17.18
C SER A 51 -16.37 -3.95 16.01
N GLY A 52 -15.39 -3.05 15.88
CA GLY A 52 -14.43 -3.08 14.80
C GLY A 52 -14.92 -2.49 13.48
N LYS A 53 -16.07 -1.82 13.49
CA LYS A 53 -16.58 -1.17 12.28
C LYS A 53 -16.00 0.24 12.13
N ILE A 54 -15.75 0.63 10.89
CA ILE A 54 -15.24 1.97 10.57
C ILE A 54 -16.34 2.98 10.82
N ILE A 55 -16.10 3.92 11.74
CA ILE A 55 -17.04 5.02 12.04
C ILE A 55 -16.58 6.35 11.46
N GLU A 56 -15.31 6.47 11.17
CA GLU A 56 -14.72 7.68 10.59
C GLU A 56 -13.44 7.33 9.89
N TYR A 57 -13.17 7.95 8.72
CA TYR A 57 -11.90 7.78 8.05
C TYR A 57 -11.49 9.07 7.33
N ASP A 58 -10.17 9.19 7.09
CA ASP A 58 -9.57 10.30 6.36
C ASP A 58 -8.81 9.71 5.17
N ILE A 59 -9.35 9.86 3.97
CA ILE A 59 -8.76 9.28 2.77
C ILE A 59 -7.38 9.89 2.46
N ALA A 60 -7.16 11.16 2.76
CA ALA A 60 -5.85 11.77 2.55
C ALA A 60 -4.77 11.08 3.39
N THR A 61 -5.06 10.85 4.67
CA THR A 61 -4.13 10.14 5.57
C THR A 61 -3.91 8.71 5.11
N GLN A 62 -4.97 8.03 4.66
CA GLN A 62 -4.84 6.67 4.14
C GLN A 62 -3.97 6.63 2.89
N CYS A 63 -4.15 7.57 1.96
CA CYS A 63 -3.35 7.65 0.74
C CYS A 63 -1.87 7.89 1.06
N HIS A 64 -1.57 8.80 1.98
CA HIS A 64 -0.19 9.02 2.40
C HIS A 64 0.45 7.76 2.97
N SER A 65 -0.30 7.01 3.77
CA SER A 65 0.18 5.77 4.36
C SER A 65 0.43 4.69 3.29
N VAL A 66 -0.48 4.54 2.33
CA VAL A 66 -0.31 3.60 1.22
C VAL A 66 0.95 3.95 0.43
N PHE A 67 1.11 5.20 0.04
CA PHE A 67 2.27 5.62 -0.75
C PHE A 67 3.57 5.48 0.05
N GLN A 68 3.53 5.72 1.35
CA GLN A 68 4.71 5.48 2.20
C GLN A 68 5.07 4.00 2.21
N ASN A 69 4.09 3.10 2.32
CA ASN A 69 4.33 1.66 2.28
C ASN A 69 4.88 1.22 0.91
N ILE A 70 4.35 1.77 -0.18
CA ILE A 70 4.87 1.51 -1.53
C ILE A 70 6.32 1.97 -1.65
N ARG A 71 6.64 3.16 -1.14
CA ARG A 71 8.02 3.68 -1.16
C ARG A 71 8.98 2.75 -0.42
N TYR A 72 8.58 2.25 0.74
CA TYR A 72 9.42 1.30 1.49
C TYR A 72 9.72 0.05 0.66
N ILE A 73 8.70 -0.51 0.01
CA ILE A 73 8.87 -1.72 -0.81
C ILE A 73 9.81 -1.43 -1.99
N LEU A 74 9.61 -0.30 -2.67
CA LEU A 74 10.44 0.08 -3.81
C LEU A 74 11.91 0.24 -3.40
N GLU A 75 12.17 0.97 -2.33
CA GLU A 75 13.53 1.22 -1.85
C GLU A 75 14.22 -0.07 -1.42
N ASP A 76 13.51 -0.92 -0.67
CA ASP A 76 14.07 -2.18 -0.18
C ASP A 76 14.26 -3.20 -1.30
N ALA A 77 13.59 -3.02 -2.43
CA ALA A 77 13.80 -3.83 -3.63
C ALA A 77 14.85 -3.23 -4.58
N GLY A 78 15.48 -2.14 -4.20
CA GLY A 78 16.53 -1.50 -4.99
C GLY A 78 16.01 -0.56 -6.09
N SER A 79 14.74 -0.16 -6.03
CA SER A 79 14.16 0.81 -6.95
C SER A 79 13.91 2.15 -6.27
N SER A 80 13.09 3.01 -6.87
CA SER A 80 12.75 4.30 -6.29
C SER A 80 11.38 4.77 -6.78
N TRP A 81 10.85 5.76 -6.08
CA TRP A 81 9.57 6.38 -6.42
C TRP A 81 9.53 6.90 -7.86
N ASP A 82 10.65 7.46 -8.32
CA ASP A 82 10.72 8.07 -9.65
C ASP A 82 10.67 7.04 -10.80
N ASN A 83 10.84 5.76 -10.50
CA ASN A 83 10.82 4.69 -11.49
C ASN A 83 9.44 4.08 -11.70
N ILE A 84 8.42 4.58 -11.04
CA ILE A 84 7.04 4.07 -11.19
C ILE A 84 6.56 4.36 -12.62
N VAL A 85 6.04 3.34 -13.29
CA VAL A 85 5.51 3.47 -14.66
C VAL A 85 3.99 3.29 -14.72
N ASP A 86 3.38 2.66 -13.72
CA ASP A 86 1.95 2.43 -13.69
C ASP A 86 1.46 2.20 -12.26
N VAL A 87 0.28 2.73 -11.96
CA VAL A 87 -0.36 2.53 -10.65
C VAL A 87 -1.84 2.29 -10.88
N GLN A 88 -2.36 1.23 -10.27
CA GLN A 88 -3.79 0.95 -10.27
C GLN A 88 -4.32 1.13 -8.85
N VAL A 89 -5.38 1.92 -8.70
CA VAL A 89 -5.94 2.28 -7.40
C VAL A 89 -7.41 1.91 -7.35
N PHE A 90 -7.81 1.34 -6.22
CA PHE A 90 -9.21 1.01 -5.94
C PHE A 90 -9.67 1.80 -4.72
N LEU A 91 -10.73 2.58 -4.89
CA LEU A 91 -11.37 3.33 -3.81
C LEU A 91 -12.74 2.73 -3.55
N THR A 92 -13.09 2.52 -2.29
CA THR A 92 -14.40 1.97 -1.93
C THR A 92 -15.51 3.01 -2.01
N ASN A 93 -15.15 4.30 -2.01
CA ASN A 93 -16.09 5.40 -2.12
C ASN A 93 -15.58 6.44 -3.12
N MET A 94 -15.68 6.11 -4.40
CA MET A 94 -15.19 6.97 -5.49
C MET A 94 -15.84 8.35 -5.48
N LYS A 95 -17.13 8.40 -5.18
CA LYS A 95 -17.89 9.65 -5.22
C LYS A 95 -17.31 10.70 -4.28
N ASP A 96 -17.00 10.29 -3.05
CA ASP A 96 -16.54 11.23 -2.02
C ASP A 96 -15.02 11.39 -1.99
N ASP A 97 -14.28 10.33 -2.36
CA ASP A 97 -12.83 10.27 -2.12
C ASP A 97 -11.97 10.59 -3.33
N PHE A 98 -12.51 10.53 -4.54
CA PHE A 98 -11.70 10.69 -5.75
C PHE A 98 -10.96 12.03 -5.81
N LYS A 99 -11.64 13.11 -5.47
CA LYS A 99 -11.02 14.45 -5.52
C LYS A 99 -9.87 14.58 -4.54
N VAL A 100 -10.05 14.05 -3.33
CA VAL A 100 -9.01 14.10 -2.29
C VAL A 100 -7.82 13.25 -2.70
N TYR A 101 -8.08 12.03 -3.17
CA TYR A 101 -7.03 11.15 -3.65
C TYR A 101 -6.23 11.79 -4.80
N ASN A 102 -6.93 12.46 -5.72
CA ASN A 102 -6.34 12.98 -6.96
C ASN A 102 -5.57 14.30 -6.76
N LYS A 103 -5.43 14.74 -5.54
CA LYS A 103 -4.57 15.91 -5.25
C LYS A 103 -3.07 15.51 -5.16
#